data_f9f0db761ad62755871321937f3ff09e
#
_entry.id   f9f0db761ad62755871321937f3ff09e
#
_cell.length_a   1.000
_cell.length_b   1.000
_cell.length_c   1.000
_cell.angle_alpha   90.00
_cell.angle_beta   90.00
_cell.angle_gamma   90.00
#
_symmetry.space_group_name_H-M   'P 1'
#
loop_
_entity.id
_entity.type
_entity.pdbx_description
1 polymer ?
#
loop_
_entity_poly.entity_id
_entity_poly.type
_entity_poly.pdbx_seq_one_letter_code
_entity_poly.pdbx_strand_id
1 'polypeptide(L)'
;MAPLNILLAHIVADHSFTNNTKIRKYSGIKLLGHIVWSFLALLAFCFDTVFKTLPGTTLFLSFFALHAVVDLLRPRFQTRKCILNLLEVISLSGAIVVNLLSFEYLKGSFVSPEFVFYLLGMSIVAVGPTYFLRNFYSGKEDIEDLDGISERLAIFIFLIAGRFELVALSVVGALLYRLIFVKKPDHVWWISPTFGLLISVLWKWMLYS
;
A
#
# COMPACT_ATOMS: atom_id res chain seq x y z
N MET A 1 -17.00 3.50 10.77
CA MET A 1 -16.05 3.68 9.65
C MET A 1 -16.59 3.13 8.33
N ALA A 2 -16.07 3.63 7.21
CA ALA A 2 -16.40 3.08 5.88
C ALA A 2 -15.60 1.80 5.62
N PRO A 3 -16.17 0.75 5.01
CA PRO A 3 -15.44 -0.41 4.57
C PRO A 3 -14.52 -0.04 3.39
N LEU A 4 -13.23 -0.36 3.48
CA LEU A 4 -12.20 -0.03 2.50
C LEU A 4 -11.52 -1.28 1.94
N ASN A 5 -12.25 -2.38 1.88
CA ASN A 5 -11.73 -3.71 1.55
C ASN A 5 -11.08 -3.78 0.15
N ILE A 6 -11.72 -3.21 -0.87
CA ILE A 6 -11.19 -3.22 -2.26
C ILE A 6 -9.94 -2.34 -2.35
N LEU A 7 -9.96 -1.18 -1.69
CA LEU A 7 -8.80 -0.29 -1.66
C LEU A 7 -7.61 -0.94 -0.94
N LEU A 8 -7.85 -1.57 0.21
CA LEU A 8 -6.82 -2.33 0.93
C LEU A 8 -6.27 -3.46 0.06
N ALA A 9 -7.15 -4.24 -0.57
CA ALA A 9 -6.76 -5.35 -1.44
C ALA A 9 -5.87 -4.89 -2.59
N HIS A 10 -6.19 -3.75 -3.22
CA HIS A 10 -5.37 -3.15 -4.27
C HIS A 10 -3.98 -2.73 -3.75
N ILE A 11 -3.91 -2.05 -2.61
CA ILE A 11 -2.62 -1.64 -2.01
C ILE A 11 -1.79 -2.86 -1.63
N VAL A 12 -2.41 -3.93 -1.12
CA VAL A 12 -1.73 -5.20 -0.81
C VAL A 12 -1.21 -5.86 -2.08
N ALA A 13 -2.01 -5.91 -3.15
CA ALA A 13 -1.64 -6.53 -4.41
C ALA A 13 -0.43 -5.87 -5.06
N ASP A 14 -0.42 -4.53 -5.17
CA ASP A 14 0.57 -3.79 -5.95
C ASP A 14 1.75 -3.27 -5.15
N HIS A 15 1.58 -3.06 -3.84
CA HIS A 15 2.55 -2.27 -3.09
C HIS A 15 3.07 -2.95 -1.81
N SER A 16 2.26 -3.69 -1.07
CA SER A 16 2.66 -4.15 0.27
C SER A 16 3.66 -5.31 0.25
N PHE A 17 3.52 -6.25 -0.67
CA PHE A 17 4.38 -7.43 -0.80
C PHE A 17 5.15 -7.49 -2.12
N THR A 18 5.06 -6.44 -2.91
CA THR A 18 5.65 -6.37 -4.24
C THR A 18 6.46 -5.09 -4.40
N ASN A 19 7.40 -5.10 -5.33
CA ASN A 19 8.17 -3.92 -5.68
C ASN A 19 7.60 -3.34 -6.97
N ASN A 20 6.93 -2.19 -6.89
CA ASN A 20 6.29 -1.55 -8.03
C ASN A 20 7.24 -1.29 -9.21
N THR A 21 8.52 -1.01 -8.97
CA THR A 21 9.50 -0.85 -10.05
C THR A 21 9.82 -2.16 -10.75
N LYS A 22 9.77 -3.28 -10.02
CA LYS A 22 9.92 -4.64 -10.59
C LYS A 22 8.67 -5.07 -11.34
N ILE A 23 7.46 -4.81 -10.80
CA ILE A 23 6.17 -5.14 -11.46
C ILE A 23 6.07 -4.50 -12.83
N ARG A 24 6.48 -3.25 -12.99
CA ARG A 24 6.48 -2.53 -14.27
C ARG A 24 7.25 -3.22 -15.38
N LYS A 25 8.17 -4.13 -15.02
CA LYS A 25 9.01 -4.92 -15.94
C LYS A 25 8.53 -6.37 -16.11
N TYR A 26 7.46 -6.79 -15.43
CA TYR A 26 6.96 -8.16 -15.51
C TYR A 26 6.39 -8.47 -16.90
N SER A 27 6.70 -9.66 -17.41
CA SER A 27 6.19 -10.19 -18.66
C SER A 27 6.02 -11.71 -18.59
N GLY A 28 5.25 -12.29 -19.49
CA GLY A 28 5.02 -13.73 -19.55
C GLY A 28 4.50 -14.29 -18.22
N ILE A 29 5.11 -15.37 -17.74
CA ILE A 29 4.67 -16.09 -16.54
C ILE A 29 4.74 -15.25 -15.26
N LYS A 30 5.68 -14.30 -15.16
CA LYS A 30 5.78 -13.40 -14.00
C LYS A 30 4.59 -12.43 -13.92
N LEU A 31 4.17 -11.91 -15.08
CA LEU A 31 3.00 -11.05 -15.17
C LEU A 31 1.72 -11.83 -14.86
N LEU A 32 1.58 -13.05 -15.41
CA LEU A 32 0.46 -13.92 -15.08
C LEU A 32 0.42 -14.23 -13.57
N GLY A 33 1.56 -14.56 -12.98
CA GLY A 33 1.66 -14.78 -11.53
C GLY A 33 1.24 -13.57 -10.71
N HIS A 34 1.58 -12.35 -11.16
CA HIS A 34 1.14 -11.12 -10.50
C HIS A 34 -0.38 -10.89 -10.63
N ILE A 35 -0.95 -11.12 -11.81
CA ILE A 35 -2.41 -11.02 -12.02
C ILE A 35 -3.16 -12.02 -11.12
N VAL A 36 -2.68 -13.27 -11.03
CA VAL A 36 -3.26 -14.28 -10.12
C VAL A 36 -3.13 -13.84 -8.67
N TRP A 37 -1.98 -13.33 -8.27
CA TRP A 37 -1.78 -12.76 -6.92
C TRP A 37 -2.75 -11.62 -6.62
N SER A 38 -2.92 -10.69 -7.55
CA SER A 38 -3.86 -9.56 -7.40
C SER A 38 -5.31 -10.03 -7.25
N PHE A 39 -5.71 -11.06 -8.02
CA PHE A 39 -7.01 -11.69 -7.87
C PHE A 39 -7.19 -12.31 -6.49
N LEU A 40 -6.19 -13.06 -6.00
CA LEU A 40 -6.24 -13.68 -4.67
C LEU A 40 -6.27 -12.64 -3.55
N ALA A 41 -5.54 -11.54 -3.69
CA ALA A 41 -5.59 -10.44 -2.71
C ALA A 41 -6.98 -9.78 -2.68
N LEU A 42 -7.57 -9.49 -3.84
CA LEU A 42 -8.94 -8.97 -3.93
C LEU A 42 -9.96 -9.96 -3.34
N LEU A 43 -9.81 -11.23 -3.68
CA LEU A 43 -10.67 -12.29 -3.16
C LEU A 43 -10.59 -12.37 -1.63
N ALA A 44 -9.37 -12.36 -1.05
CA ALA A 44 -9.17 -12.50 0.39
C ALA A 44 -9.89 -11.44 1.22
N PHE A 45 -10.00 -10.22 0.72
CA PHE A 45 -10.66 -9.12 1.45
C PHE A 45 -12.14 -8.91 1.11
N CYS A 46 -12.68 -9.62 0.11
CA CYS A 46 -14.02 -9.34 -0.39
C CYS A 46 -14.91 -10.58 -0.59
N PHE A 47 -14.37 -11.82 -0.50
CA PHE A 47 -15.07 -13.05 -0.90
C PHE A 47 -16.39 -13.29 -0.15
N ASP A 48 -16.45 -12.88 1.11
CA ASP A 48 -17.58 -13.15 2.00
C ASP A 48 -18.79 -12.25 1.74
N THR A 49 -18.62 -11.20 0.94
CA THR A 49 -19.66 -10.18 0.72
C THR A 49 -20.01 -9.96 -0.74
N VAL A 50 -19.01 -9.70 -1.60
CA VAL A 50 -19.26 -9.25 -2.98
C VAL A 50 -19.98 -10.29 -3.85
N PHE A 51 -19.83 -11.58 -3.56
CA PHE A 51 -20.47 -12.66 -4.30
C PHE A 51 -21.89 -13.00 -3.84
N LYS A 52 -22.40 -12.34 -2.79
CA LYS A 52 -23.79 -12.53 -2.33
C LYS A 52 -24.81 -11.90 -3.27
N THR A 53 -24.39 -10.96 -4.11
CA THR A 53 -25.29 -10.25 -5.02
C THR A 53 -24.67 -10.11 -6.42
N LEU A 54 -25.52 -10.12 -7.45
CA LEU A 54 -25.05 -9.92 -8.82
C LEU A 54 -24.35 -8.57 -9.04
N PRO A 55 -24.85 -7.43 -8.53
CA PRO A 55 -24.14 -6.16 -8.66
C PRO A 55 -22.79 -6.14 -7.95
N GLY A 56 -22.68 -6.70 -6.75
CA GLY A 56 -21.42 -6.83 -6.03
C GLY A 56 -20.37 -7.65 -6.81
N THR A 57 -20.78 -8.81 -7.34
CA THR A 57 -19.95 -9.65 -8.21
C THR A 57 -19.49 -8.89 -9.45
N THR A 58 -20.40 -8.14 -10.10
CA THR A 58 -20.08 -7.36 -11.30
C THR A 58 -19.07 -6.27 -11.00
N LEU A 59 -19.22 -5.53 -9.92
CA LEU A 59 -18.28 -4.49 -9.49
C LEU A 59 -16.89 -5.08 -9.20
N PHE A 60 -16.84 -6.19 -8.47
CA PHE A 60 -15.59 -6.89 -8.18
C PHE A 60 -14.86 -7.33 -9.46
N LEU A 61 -15.57 -8.01 -10.37
CA LEU A 61 -14.99 -8.50 -11.63
C LEU A 61 -14.59 -7.34 -12.55
N SER A 62 -15.36 -6.26 -12.59
CA SER A 62 -15.03 -5.05 -13.37
C SER A 62 -13.74 -4.41 -12.87
N PHE A 63 -13.57 -4.30 -11.53
CA PHE A 63 -12.33 -3.77 -10.97
C PHE A 63 -11.14 -4.70 -11.24
N PHE A 64 -11.30 -6.01 -11.06
CA PHE A 64 -10.25 -6.97 -11.38
C PHE A 64 -9.85 -6.90 -12.86
N ALA A 65 -10.82 -6.79 -13.78
CA ALA A 65 -10.55 -6.63 -15.20
C ALA A 65 -9.78 -5.34 -15.50
N LEU A 66 -10.19 -4.20 -14.89
CA LEU A 66 -9.45 -2.92 -15.00
C LEU A 66 -8.01 -3.08 -14.52
N HIS A 67 -7.81 -3.68 -13.35
CA HIS A 67 -6.50 -3.92 -12.76
C HIS A 67 -5.62 -4.78 -13.68
N ALA A 68 -6.14 -5.89 -14.18
CA ALA A 68 -5.44 -6.78 -15.10
C ALA A 68 -5.07 -6.08 -16.42
N VAL A 69 -5.95 -5.23 -16.96
CA VAL A 69 -5.65 -4.42 -18.17
C VAL A 69 -4.52 -3.44 -17.88
N VAL A 70 -4.52 -2.77 -16.74
CA VAL A 70 -3.44 -1.87 -16.34
C VAL A 70 -2.11 -2.63 -16.26
N ASP A 71 -2.10 -3.82 -15.64
CA ASP A 71 -0.91 -4.67 -15.54
C ASP A 71 -0.38 -5.11 -16.90
N LEU A 72 -1.26 -5.45 -17.83
CA LEU A 72 -0.89 -5.80 -19.21
C LEU A 72 -0.32 -4.62 -20.00
N LEU A 73 -0.70 -3.39 -19.64
CA LEU A 73 -0.21 -2.17 -20.28
C LEU A 73 1.15 -1.71 -19.74
N ARG A 74 1.45 -1.93 -18.44
CA ARG A 74 2.69 -1.49 -17.79
C ARG A 74 3.96 -1.87 -18.58
N PRO A 75 4.18 -3.12 -19.04
CA PRO A 75 5.37 -3.50 -19.79
C PRO A 75 5.51 -2.77 -21.13
N ARG A 76 4.40 -2.39 -21.78
CA ARG A 76 4.41 -1.66 -23.06
C ARG A 76 4.94 -0.23 -22.92
N PHE A 77 4.78 0.35 -21.73
CA PHE A 77 5.14 1.74 -21.43
C PHE A 77 6.30 1.87 -20.45
N GLN A 78 7.08 0.81 -20.22
CA GLN A 78 8.13 0.77 -19.19
C GLN A 78 9.18 1.90 -19.28
N THR A 79 9.39 2.47 -20.47
CA THR A 79 10.32 3.59 -20.70
C THR A 79 9.67 4.97 -20.48
N ARG A 80 8.35 5.06 -20.35
CA ARG A 80 7.58 6.31 -20.26
C ARG A 80 7.05 6.52 -18.84
N LYS A 81 7.89 7.05 -17.93
CA LYS A 81 7.54 7.26 -16.51
C LYS A 81 6.19 7.98 -16.32
N CYS A 82 5.88 9.00 -17.13
CA CYS A 82 4.61 9.74 -17.03
C CYS A 82 3.39 8.82 -17.26
N ILE A 83 3.44 7.95 -18.29
CA ILE A 83 2.34 7.02 -18.59
C ILE A 83 2.23 5.97 -17.49
N LEU A 84 3.35 5.46 -16.98
CA LEU A 84 3.33 4.52 -15.85
C LEU A 84 2.67 5.12 -14.60
N ASN A 85 3.02 6.35 -14.26
CA ASN A 85 2.40 7.05 -13.13
C ASN A 85 0.90 7.31 -13.39
N LEU A 86 0.51 7.62 -14.60
CA LEU A 86 -0.92 7.76 -14.98
C LEU A 86 -1.66 6.43 -14.81
N LEU A 87 -1.08 5.30 -15.23
CA LEU A 87 -1.67 3.96 -15.04
C LEU A 87 -1.84 3.63 -13.55
N GLU A 88 -0.86 3.98 -12.70
CA GLU A 88 -0.98 3.81 -11.23
C GLU A 88 -2.15 4.66 -10.67
N VAL A 89 -2.26 5.92 -11.11
CA VAL A 89 -3.36 6.81 -10.68
C VAL A 89 -4.72 6.26 -11.14
N ILE A 90 -4.81 5.74 -12.38
CA ILE A 90 -6.04 5.13 -12.90
C ILE A 90 -6.43 3.91 -12.06
N SER A 91 -5.48 3.03 -11.77
CA SER A 91 -5.73 1.82 -10.97
C SER A 91 -6.18 2.16 -9.55
N LEU A 92 -5.49 3.09 -8.89
CA LEU A 92 -5.84 3.56 -7.54
C LEU A 92 -7.21 4.26 -7.52
N SER A 93 -7.47 5.14 -8.50
CA SER A 93 -8.77 5.82 -8.62
C SER A 93 -9.89 4.82 -8.88
N GLY A 94 -9.65 3.81 -9.72
CA GLY A 94 -10.58 2.70 -9.95
C GLY A 94 -10.89 1.95 -8.65
N ALA A 95 -9.86 1.64 -7.85
CA ALA A 95 -10.05 1.00 -6.54
C ALA A 95 -10.92 1.85 -5.62
N ILE A 96 -10.69 3.16 -5.53
CA ILE A 96 -11.48 4.09 -4.71
C ILE A 96 -12.92 4.12 -5.19
N VAL A 97 -13.16 4.34 -6.48
CA VAL A 97 -14.51 4.44 -7.07
C VAL A 97 -15.29 3.14 -6.86
N VAL A 98 -14.69 1.99 -7.19
CA VAL A 98 -15.38 0.69 -7.02
C VAL A 98 -15.59 0.38 -5.54
N ASN A 99 -14.66 0.75 -4.67
CA ASN A 99 -14.85 0.60 -3.22
C ASN A 99 -16.05 1.42 -2.72
N LEU A 100 -16.21 2.67 -3.18
CA LEU A 100 -17.35 3.51 -2.85
C LEU A 100 -18.69 2.95 -3.40
N LEU A 101 -18.68 2.48 -4.65
CA LEU A 101 -19.87 1.84 -5.25
C LEU A 101 -20.24 0.51 -4.56
N SER A 102 -19.25 -0.19 -4.01
CA SER A 102 -19.43 -1.45 -3.30
C SER A 102 -19.74 -1.28 -1.80
N PHE A 103 -19.88 -0.05 -1.31
CA PHE A 103 -20.02 0.28 0.11
C PHE A 103 -21.11 -0.56 0.81
N GLU A 104 -22.32 -0.62 0.25
CA GLU A 104 -23.43 -1.36 0.84
C GLU A 104 -23.18 -2.89 0.87
N TYR A 105 -22.48 -3.41 -0.13
CA TYR A 105 -22.14 -4.83 -0.20
C TYR A 105 -21.02 -5.22 0.77
N LEU A 106 -20.13 -4.31 1.11
CA LEU A 106 -18.97 -4.56 1.98
C LEU A 106 -19.29 -4.42 3.48
N LYS A 107 -20.40 -3.77 3.86
CA LYS A 107 -20.79 -3.55 5.27
C LYS A 107 -20.90 -4.82 6.11
N GLY A 108 -21.24 -5.94 5.48
CA GLY A 108 -21.42 -7.23 6.15
C GLY A 108 -20.18 -8.13 6.11
N SER A 109 -19.00 -7.59 5.83
CA SER A 109 -17.77 -8.37 5.79
C SER A 109 -17.36 -8.86 7.18
N PHE A 110 -16.80 -10.07 7.23
CA PHE A 110 -16.23 -10.63 8.47
C PHE A 110 -15.03 -9.81 8.97
N VAL A 111 -14.35 -9.10 8.07
CA VAL A 111 -13.27 -8.16 8.41
C VAL A 111 -13.89 -6.82 8.77
N SER A 112 -13.78 -6.40 10.03
CA SER A 112 -14.40 -5.14 10.46
C SER A 112 -13.78 -3.93 9.73
N PRO A 113 -14.57 -2.87 9.46
CA PRO A 113 -14.08 -1.65 8.83
C PRO A 113 -12.89 -1.01 9.58
N GLU A 114 -12.89 -1.07 10.91
CA GLU A 114 -11.81 -0.55 11.77
C GLU A 114 -10.51 -1.33 11.53
N PHE A 115 -10.59 -2.66 11.42
CA PHE A 115 -9.44 -3.49 11.15
C PHE A 115 -8.91 -3.29 9.72
N VAL A 116 -9.80 -3.19 8.74
CA VAL A 116 -9.43 -2.83 7.35
C VAL A 116 -8.73 -1.49 7.30
N PHE A 117 -9.26 -0.49 8.02
CA PHE A 117 -8.66 0.84 8.10
C PHE A 117 -7.27 0.81 8.78
N TYR A 118 -7.13 0.03 9.85
CA TYR A 118 -5.83 -0.18 10.52
C TYR A 118 -4.81 -0.83 9.57
N LEU A 119 -5.17 -1.90 8.87
CA LEU A 119 -4.29 -2.57 7.90
C LEU A 119 -3.92 -1.66 6.73
N LEU A 120 -4.87 -0.84 6.25
CA LEU A 120 -4.61 0.14 5.20
C LEU A 120 -3.58 1.17 5.68
N GLY A 121 -3.71 1.67 6.91
CA GLY A 121 -2.72 2.56 7.53
C GLY A 121 -1.33 1.94 7.62
N MET A 122 -1.24 0.69 8.09
CA MET A 122 0.02 -0.07 8.11
C MET A 122 0.63 -0.18 6.70
N SER A 123 -0.19 -0.49 5.71
CA SER A 123 0.29 -0.61 4.32
C SER A 123 0.78 0.72 3.77
N ILE A 124 0.03 1.81 3.99
CA ILE A 124 0.41 3.15 3.51
C ILE A 124 1.67 3.66 4.20
N VAL A 125 1.80 3.51 5.51
CA VAL A 125 3.00 3.96 6.24
C VAL A 125 4.23 3.14 5.87
N ALA A 126 4.06 1.86 5.58
CA ALA A 126 5.16 1.00 5.15
C ALA A 126 5.66 1.37 3.75
N VAL A 127 4.75 1.45 2.78
CA VAL A 127 5.10 1.51 1.35
C VAL A 127 5.02 2.90 0.74
N GLY A 128 4.17 3.79 1.26
CA GLY A 128 3.99 5.14 0.71
C GLY A 128 5.29 5.95 0.62
N PRO A 129 6.05 6.08 1.72
CA PRO A 129 7.34 6.78 1.68
C PRO A 129 8.36 6.12 0.75
N THR A 130 8.41 4.79 0.72
CA THR A 130 9.31 4.05 -0.19
C THR A 130 8.93 4.29 -1.65
N TYR A 131 7.61 4.28 -1.97
CA TYR A 131 7.11 4.61 -3.30
C TYR A 131 7.49 6.04 -3.68
N PHE A 132 7.31 7.00 -2.77
CA PHE A 132 7.70 8.39 -2.97
C PHE A 132 9.20 8.52 -3.27
N LEU A 133 10.06 7.92 -2.45
CA LEU A 133 11.51 7.95 -2.63
C LEU A 133 11.93 7.37 -3.98
N ARG A 134 11.38 6.23 -4.38
CA ARG A 134 11.70 5.58 -5.67
C ARG A 134 11.29 6.38 -6.89
N ASN A 135 10.16 7.07 -6.83
CA ASN A 135 9.61 7.75 -8.01
C ASN A 135 10.00 9.22 -8.12
N PHE A 136 10.25 9.89 -6.98
CA PHE A 136 10.44 11.33 -6.94
C PHE A 136 11.81 11.78 -6.41
N TYR A 137 12.59 10.86 -5.80
CA TYR A 137 13.92 11.18 -5.30
C TYR A 137 14.99 10.59 -6.22
N SER A 138 15.81 11.46 -6.81
CA SER A 138 16.85 11.06 -7.79
C SER A 138 17.85 10.10 -7.18
N GLY A 139 18.21 9.05 -7.92
CA GLY A 139 19.18 8.04 -7.51
C GLY A 139 18.65 7.01 -6.50
N LYS A 140 17.34 6.95 -6.27
CA LYS A 140 16.72 6.02 -5.32
C LYS A 140 15.73 5.03 -5.98
N GLU A 141 15.76 4.90 -7.31
CA GLU A 141 14.82 4.05 -8.05
C GLU A 141 14.83 2.58 -7.61
N ASP A 142 15.99 2.05 -7.23
CA ASP A 142 16.17 0.66 -6.82
C ASP A 142 16.37 0.48 -5.30
N ILE A 143 16.00 1.48 -4.49
CA ILE A 143 16.17 1.39 -3.03
C ILE A 143 15.40 0.19 -2.45
N GLU A 144 16.09 -0.64 -1.70
CA GLU A 144 15.50 -1.65 -0.82
C GLU A 144 15.40 -1.05 0.59
N ASP A 145 14.25 -0.47 0.92
CA ASP A 145 14.01 0.32 2.13
C ASP A 145 13.44 -0.55 3.27
N LEU A 146 14.03 -1.73 3.50
CA LEU A 146 13.56 -2.66 4.53
C LEU A 146 13.66 -2.06 5.94
N ASP A 147 14.79 -1.41 6.23
CA ASP A 147 15.02 -0.76 7.53
C ASP A 147 14.01 0.37 7.77
N GLY A 148 13.77 1.21 6.74
CA GLY A 148 12.80 2.29 6.81
C GLY A 148 11.35 1.77 6.95
N ILE A 149 10.99 0.70 6.25
CA ILE A 149 9.67 0.05 6.39
C ILE A 149 9.49 -0.46 7.83
N SER A 150 10.49 -1.15 8.38
CA SER A 150 10.42 -1.71 9.74
C SER A 150 10.30 -0.62 10.79
N GLU A 151 11.07 0.47 10.65
CA GLU A 151 11.01 1.64 11.53
C GLU A 151 9.61 2.29 11.49
N ARG A 152 9.09 2.56 10.30
CA ARG A 152 7.78 3.21 10.14
C ARG A 152 6.62 2.35 10.64
N LEU A 153 6.70 1.04 10.47
CA LEU A 153 5.72 0.12 11.04
C LEU A 153 5.76 0.12 12.56
N ALA A 154 6.93 0.10 13.17
CA ALA A 154 7.08 0.19 14.63
C ALA A 154 6.50 1.52 15.15
N ILE A 155 6.83 2.65 14.52
CA ILE A 155 6.28 3.97 14.84
C ILE A 155 4.75 3.95 14.75
N PHE A 156 4.18 3.41 13.66
CA PHE A 156 2.73 3.34 13.47
C PHE A 156 2.04 2.53 14.56
N ILE A 157 2.50 1.30 14.78
CA ILE A 157 1.90 0.37 15.76
C ILE A 157 1.94 0.99 17.17
N PHE A 158 3.09 1.49 17.61
CA PHE A 158 3.23 2.07 18.95
C PHE A 158 2.46 3.37 19.11
N LEU A 159 2.39 4.20 18.05
CA LEU A 159 1.64 5.46 18.11
C LEU A 159 0.13 5.20 18.17
N ILE A 160 -0.41 4.26 17.37
CA ILE A 160 -1.82 3.85 17.46
C ILE A 160 -2.12 3.29 18.86
N ALA A 161 -1.23 2.46 19.40
CA ALA A 161 -1.37 1.90 20.75
C ALA A 161 -1.20 2.94 21.90
N GLY A 162 -0.85 4.20 21.58
CA GLY A 162 -0.64 5.25 22.57
C GLY A 162 0.66 5.13 23.38
N ARG A 163 1.62 4.32 22.91
CA ARG A 163 2.89 4.04 23.60
C ARG A 163 3.99 4.96 23.05
N PHE A 164 3.94 6.24 23.42
CA PHE A 164 4.86 7.28 22.92
C PHE A 164 6.32 7.03 23.27
N GLU A 165 6.58 6.40 24.43
CA GLU A 165 7.91 5.99 24.84
C GLU A 165 8.54 4.97 23.87
N LEU A 166 7.72 4.05 23.33
CA LEU A 166 8.19 3.07 22.33
C LEU A 166 8.35 3.68 20.95
N VAL A 167 7.55 4.71 20.60
CA VAL A 167 7.77 5.50 19.39
C VAL A 167 9.14 6.18 19.44
N ALA A 168 9.46 6.85 20.54
CA ALA A 168 10.76 7.50 20.72
C ALA A 168 11.91 6.47 20.66
N LEU A 169 11.73 5.32 21.32
CA LEU A 169 12.73 4.23 21.28
C LEU A 169 12.94 3.70 19.87
N SER A 170 11.87 3.56 19.07
CA SER A 170 11.98 3.09 17.68
C SER A 170 12.79 4.07 16.82
N VAL A 171 12.51 5.38 16.92
CA VAL A 171 13.24 6.41 16.17
C VAL A 171 14.71 6.45 16.59
N VAL A 172 14.99 6.51 17.89
CA VAL A 172 16.37 6.54 18.42
C VAL A 172 17.11 5.26 18.07
N GLY A 173 16.48 4.10 18.23
CA GLY A 173 17.07 2.79 17.90
C GLY A 173 17.42 2.67 16.43
N ALA A 174 16.54 3.09 15.53
CA ALA A 174 16.79 3.09 14.09
C ALA A 174 17.94 4.04 13.70
N LEU A 175 18.01 5.23 14.32
CA LEU A 175 19.11 6.16 14.10
C LEU A 175 20.45 5.60 14.60
N LEU A 176 20.48 5.01 15.79
CA LEU A 176 21.68 4.35 16.33
C LEU A 176 22.14 3.18 15.44
N TYR A 177 21.20 2.34 15.00
CA TYR A 177 21.48 1.26 14.06
C TYR A 177 22.17 1.79 12.79
N ARG A 178 21.62 2.84 12.18
CA ARG A 178 22.20 3.45 10.96
C ARG A 178 23.58 4.06 11.22
N LEU A 179 23.77 4.74 12.35
CA LEU A 179 25.07 5.30 12.73
C LEU A 179 26.15 4.23 12.90
N ILE A 180 25.80 3.07 13.48
CA ILE A 180 26.75 1.99 13.76
C ILE A 180 27.05 1.16 12.51
N PHE A 181 25.99 0.75 11.77
CA PHE A 181 26.12 -0.25 10.72
C PHE A 181 26.14 0.33 9.30
N VAL A 182 25.38 1.38 9.01
CA VAL A 182 25.30 1.96 7.66
C VAL A 182 26.38 3.00 7.44
N LYS A 183 26.74 3.78 8.45
CA LYS A 183 27.88 4.75 8.50
C LYS A 183 27.92 5.85 7.42
N LYS A 184 26.97 5.90 6.50
CA LYS A 184 26.90 6.90 5.43
C LYS A 184 25.61 7.73 5.63
N PRO A 185 25.71 8.92 6.21
CA PRO A 185 24.53 9.78 6.36
C PRO A 185 23.85 10.05 5.01
N ASP A 186 22.54 9.84 4.96
CA ASP A 186 21.71 10.16 3.81
C ASP A 186 20.45 10.88 4.28
N HIS A 187 19.89 11.75 3.47
CA HIS A 187 18.64 12.47 3.76
C HIS A 187 17.47 11.50 4.07
N VAL A 188 17.49 10.29 3.51
CA VAL A 188 16.51 9.23 3.80
C VAL A 188 16.44 8.88 5.29
N TRP A 189 17.53 9.07 6.06
CA TRP A 189 17.57 8.81 7.49
C TRP A 189 16.57 9.66 8.29
N TRP A 190 16.30 10.87 7.82
CA TRP A 190 15.37 11.81 8.45
C TRP A 190 14.00 11.79 7.77
N ILE A 191 13.99 11.62 6.46
CA ILE A 191 12.76 11.57 5.67
C ILE A 191 11.90 10.38 6.09
N SER A 192 12.49 9.19 6.27
CA SER A 192 11.78 7.97 6.62
C SER A 192 11.00 8.08 7.94
N PRO A 193 11.61 8.35 9.11
CA PRO A 193 10.88 8.48 10.37
C PRO A 193 9.89 9.67 10.37
N THR A 194 10.22 10.77 9.69
CA THR A 194 9.32 11.92 9.59
C THR A 194 8.02 11.55 8.87
N PHE A 195 8.09 10.89 7.71
CA PHE A 195 6.90 10.37 7.06
C PHE A 195 6.15 9.34 7.91
N GLY A 196 6.89 8.46 8.59
CA GLY A 196 6.32 7.51 9.54
C GLY A 196 5.48 8.19 10.61
N LEU A 197 6.03 9.22 11.26
CA LEU A 197 5.34 9.99 12.29
C LEU A 197 4.12 10.75 11.72
N LEU A 198 4.30 11.50 10.62
CA LEU A 198 3.22 12.32 10.04
C LEU A 198 2.03 11.46 9.62
N ILE A 199 2.27 10.37 8.89
CA ILE A 199 1.21 9.46 8.44
C ILE A 199 0.54 8.80 9.66
N SER A 200 1.32 8.35 10.65
CA SER A 200 0.78 7.69 11.83
C SER A 200 -0.07 8.61 12.70
N VAL A 201 0.33 9.87 12.88
CA VAL A 201 -0.46 10.88 13.61
C VAL A 201 -1.77 11.16 12.89
N LEU A 202 -1.71 11.38 11.56
CA LEU A 202 -2.91 11.60 10.75
C LEU A 202 -3.85 10.40 10.84
N TRP A 203 -3.31 9.17 10.72
CA TRP A 203 -4.10 7.95 10.78
C TRP A 203 -4.74 7.73 12.15
N LYS A 204 -3.99 7.99 13.22
CA LYS A 204 -4.52 7.95 14.58
C LYS A 204 -5.66 8.95 14.77
N TRP A 205 -5.48 10.17 14.30
CA TRP A 205 -6.53 11.18 14.37
C TRP A 205 -7.79 10.72 13.63
N MET A 206 -7.67 10.21 12.39
CA MET A 206 -8.80 9.67 11.62
C MET A 206 -9.46 8.44 12.27
N LEU A 207 -8.72 7.65 13.04
CA LEU A 207 -9.23 6.45 13.69
C LEU A 207 -10.09 6.79 14.91
N TYR A 208 -9.78 7.88 15.62
CA TYR A 208 -10.40 8.25 16.90
C TYR A 208 -11.23 9.56 16.84
N SER A 209 -11.32 10.21 15.68
CA SER A 209 -12.27 11.32 15.43
C SER A 209 -13.64 10.80 15.00
#